data_2a9da25de9b979ed570cefd480f20dc2
#
_entry.id   2a9da25de9b979ed570cefd480f20dc2
#
_cell.length_a   1.000
_cell.length_b   1.000
_cell.length_c   1.000
_cell.angle_alpha   90.00
_cell.angle_beta   90.00
_cell.angle_gamma   90.00
#
_symmetry.space_group_name_H-M   'P 1'
#
loop_
_entity.id
_entity.type
_entity.pdbx_description
1 polymer ?
#
loop_
_entity_poly.entity_id
_entity_poly.type
_entity_poly.pdbx_seq_one_letter_code
_entity_poly.pdbx_strand_id
1 'polypeptide(L)'
;LLLLFQCNAAEKEKQQWRVDDPMDALYIKSNLRLVVNLQDCVKAQQNYAYAQKVKISNLQKMAQTVLYVQEHGYDSYEKLYEAVESIDRKMAMARSDAKLTEVKLKKVNEQIHHLGQYFSTKSVYSEFLKAPNKKIFRQTHFDEIAKYEEARQFLKRDFPDEKFPSMKDLRAEKELLIRTKDARYETYHYFKERNAEIQTILANVDSIFETAKVEQREQQPRAKKRNYDMSL
;
A
#
# COMPACT_ATOMS: atom_id res chain seq x y z
N LEU A 1 32.12 -4.14 -3.05
CA LEU A 1 31.62 -5.37 -3.69
C LEU A 1 30.34 -5.87 -3.01
N LEU A 2 30.25 -5.92 -1.66
CA LEU A 2 29.02 -6.36 -0.96
C LEU A 2 27.82 -5.40 -1.17
N LEU A 3 28.07 -4.08 -1.27
CA LEU A 3 27.01 -3.07 -1.52
C LEU A 3 26.43 -3.18 -2.94
N LEU A 4 27.23 -3.57 -3.93
CA LEU A 4 26.75 -3.84 -5.29
C LEU A 4 25.89 -5.12 -5.35
N PHE A 5 26.20 -6.12 -4.54
CA PHE A 5 25.39 -7.35 -4.42
C PHE A 5 24.03 -7.07 -3.75
N GLN A 6 23.95 -6.16 -2.79
CA GLN A 6 22.68 -5.82 -2.11
C GLN A 6 21.78 -4.92 -2.97
N CYS A 7 22.36 -3.98 -3.76
CA CYS A 7 21.58 -3.24 -4.76
C CYS A 7 21.03 -4.17 -5.85
N ASN A 8 21.84 -5.15 -6.31
CA ASN A 8 21.39 -6.15 -7.26
C ASN A 8 20.33 -7.11 -6.69
N ALA A 9 20.31 -7.38 -5.37
CA ALA A 9 19.26 -8.17 -4.74
C ALA A 9 17.93 -7.42 -4.71
N ALA A 10 17.92 -6.13 -4.36
CA ALA A 10 16.72 -5.29 -4.38
C ALA A 10 16.20 -5.06 -5.82
N GLU A 11 17.09 -4.93 -6.81
CA GLU A 11 16.72 -4.89 -8.23
C GLU A 11 16.28 -6.25 -8.75
N LYS A 12 16.89 -7.35 -8.30
CA LYS A 12 16.45 -8.72 -8.65
C LYS A 12 15.11 -9.04 -7.99
N GLU A 13 14.83 -8.60 -6.74
CA GLU A 13 13.48 -8.71 -6.18
C GLU A 13 12.47 -7.88 -6.98
N LYS A 14 12.79 -6.63 -7.36
CA LYS A 14 11.94 -5.84 -8.27
C LYS A 14 11.73 -6.53 -9.62
N GLN A 15 12.76 -7.20 -10.18
CA GLN A 15 12.65 -7.97 -11.41
C GLN A 15 11.92 -9.29 -11.19
N GLN A 16 12.10 -9.98 -10.08
CA GLN A 16 11.45 -11.25 -9.77
C GLN A 16 9.94 -11.08 -9.60
N TRP A 17 9.50 -9.99 -8.96
CA TRP A 17 8.07 -9.61 -8.89
C TRP A 17 7.47 -9.23 -10.27
N ARG A 18 8.31 -8.83 -11.24
CA ARG A 18 7.90 -8.54 -12.62
C ARG A 18 7.90 -9.76 -13.54
N VAL A 19 8.71 -10.79 -13.22
CA VAL A 19 8.94 -11.95 -14.09
C VAL A 19 8.01 -13.11 -13.77
N ASP A 20 7.54 -13.23 -12.51
CA ASP A 20 6.67 -14.34 -12.07
C ASP A 20 5.20 -14.17 -12.51
N ASP A 21 4.81 -12.97 -12.96
CA ASP A 21 3.51 -12.72 -13.57
C ASP A 21 3.72 -12.03 -14.94
N PRO A 22 3.59 -12.76 -16.07
CA PRO A 22 3.72 -12.18 -17.41
C PRO A 22 2.81 -10.98 -17.64
N MET A 23 1.76 -10.83 -16.83
CA MET A 23 0.80 -9.74 -16.88
C MET A 23 1.34 -8.46 -16.25
N ASP A 24 2.23 -8.56 -15.25
CA ASP A 24 2.85 -7.40 -14.62
C ASP A 24 3.96 -6.75 -15.48
N ALA A 25 4.55 -7.52 -16.42
CA ALA A 25 5.60 -7.02 -17.31
C ALA A 25 5.09 -6.01 -18.37
N LEU A 26 3.79 -5.97 -18.61
CA LEU A 26 3.12 -5.10 -19.58
C LEU A 26 2.23 -4.03 -18.92
N TYR A 27 2.47 -3.73 -17.62
CA TYR A 27 1.71 -2.68 -16.95
C TYR A 27 1.96 -1.32 -17.59
N ILE A 28 1.04 -0.93 -18.44
CA ILE A 28 0.89 0.44 -18.94
C ILE A 28 -0.23 1.06 -18.12
N LYS A 29 0.06 2.19 -17.45
CA LYS A 29 -0.96 2.94 -16.70
C LYS A 29 -2.15 3.20 -17.61
N SER A 30 -3.27 2.52 -17.36
CA SER A 30 -4.44 2.63 -18.20
C SER A 30 -5.22 3.91 -17.89
N ASN A 31 -5.85 4.49 -18.90
CA ASN A 31 -6.77 5.60 -18.75
C ASN A 31 -8.22 5.15 -18.48
N LEU A 32 -8.40 3.93 -18.00
CA LEU A 32 -9.71 3.38 -17.70
C LEU A 32 -10.45 4.23 -16.67
N ARG A 33 -11.73 4.47 -16.95
CA ARG A 33 -12.63 5.26 -16.10
C ARG A 33 -13.92 4.48 -15.89
N LEU A 34 -14.56 4.70 -14.75
CA LEU A 34 -15.88 4.12 -14.46
C LEU A 34 -16.92 4.54 -15.47
N VAL A 35 -17.78 3.59 -15.85
CA VAL A 35 -19.02 3.84 -16.59
C VAL A 35 -19.97 4.63 -15.69
N VAL A 36 -20.59 5.66 -16.21
CA VAL A 36 -21.52 6.52 -15.47
C VAL A 36 -22.93 5.97 -15.63
N ASN A 37 -23.60 5.66 -14.53
CA ASN A 37 -25.02 5.32 -14.57
C ASN A 37 -25.83 6.60 -14.91
N LEU A 38 -26.54 6.56 -16.04
CA LEU A 38 -27.34 7.69 -16.49
C LEU A 38 -28.55 7.99 -15.61
N GLN A 39 -29.07 6.94 -14.93
CA GLN A 39 -30.22 7.09 -14.02
C GLN A 39 -29.82 7.84 -12.74
N ASP A 40 -28.58 7.70 -12.30
CA ASP A 40 -28.07 8.37 -11.10
C ASP A 40 -27.43 9.75 -11.43
N CYS A 41 -27.29 10.06 -12.72
CA CYS A 41 -26.65 11.30 -13.15
C CYS A 41 -27.70 12.40 -13.35
N VAL A 42 -27.99 13.20 -12.31
CA VAL A 42 -28.95 14.31 -12.32
C VAL A 42 -28.73 15.27 -13.51
N LYS A 43 -27.48 15.60 -13.81
CA LYS A 43 -27.14 16.49 -14.94
C LYS A 43 -27.51 15.88 -16.29
N ALA A 44 -27.39 14.57 -16.46
CA ALA A 44 -27.79 13.87 -17.67
C ALA A 44 -29.30 13.78 -17.80
N GLN A 45 -30.02 13.67 -16.69
CA GLN A 45 -31.49 13.68 -16.68
C GLN A 45 -32.07 15.03 -17.08
N GLN A 46 -31.40 16.14 -16.74
CA GLN A 46 -31.86 17.50 -16.99
C GLN A 46 -31.41 18.06 -18.36
N ASN A 47 -30.40 17.47 -18.99
CA ASN A 47 -29.81 17.99 -20.22
C ASN A 47 -29.55 16.87 -21.22
N TYR A 48 -30.35 16.82 -22.28
CA TYR A 48 -30.27 15.86 -23.36
C TYR A 48 -28.89 15.80 -24.05
N ALA A 49 -28.31 16.96 -24.37
CA ALA A 49 -27.01 17.02 -25.02
C ALA A 49 -25.89 16.47 -24.14
N TYR A 50 -25.97 16.69 -22.82
CA TYR A 50 -25.07 16.13 -21.86
C TYR A 50 -25.26 14.60 -21.73
N ALA A 51 -26.51 14.14 -21.72
CA ALA A 51 -26.83 12.69 -21.71
C ALA A 51 -26.22 11.96 -22.92
N GLN A 52 -26.29 12.55 -24.11
CA GLN A 52 -25.67 11.97 -25.32
C GLN A 52 -24.15 11.89 -25.21
N LYS A 53 -23.49 12.93 -24.69
CA LYS A 53 -22.03 12.90 -24.42
C LYS A 53 -21.65 11.80 -23.45
N VAL A 54 -22.42 11.61 -22.36
CA VAL A 54 -22.20 10.56 -21.39
C VAL A 54 -22.39 9.18 -22.01
N LYS A 55 -23.42 8.98 -22.86
CA LYS A 55 -23.63 7.72 -23.58
C LYS A 55 -22.44 7.35 -24.47
N ILE A 56 -21.94 8.29 -25.27
CA ILE A 56 -20.76 8.08 -26.13
C ILE A 56 -19.53 7.76 -25.29
N SER A 57 -19.30 8.52 -24.21
CA SER A 57 -18.20 8.26 -23.28
C SER A 57 -18.31 6.89 -22.62
N ASN A 58 -19.52 6.45 -22.24
CA ASN A 58 -19.73 5.12 -21.66
C ASN A 58 -19.41 4.01 -22.66
N LEU A 59 -19.84 4.14 -23.92
CA LEU A 59 -19.50 3.17 -24.97
C LEU A 59 -17.96 3.03 -25.14
N GLN A 60 -17.24 4.13 -25.13
CA GLN A 60 -15.78 4.11 -25.20
C GLN A 60 -15.16 3.39 -23.99
N LYS A 61 -15.65 3.67 -22.78
CA LYS A 61 -15.17 3.02 -21.55
C LYS A 61 -15.48 1.53 -21.53
N MET A 62 -16.68 1.14 -21.99
CA MET A 62 -17.07 -0.27 -22.12
C MET A 62 -16.16 -0.99 -23.12
N ALA A 63 -15.91 -0.39 -24.30
CA ALA A 63 -15.00 -0.97 -25.28
C ALA A 63 -13.57 -1.13 -24.72
N GLN A 64 -13.05 -0.12 -24.03
CA GLN A 64 -11.75 -0.20 -23.36
C GLN A 64 -11.71 -1.29 -22.30
N THR A 65 -12.78 -1.44 -21.51
CA THR A 65 -12.90 -2.50 -20.50
C THR A 65 -12.87 -3.89 -21.14
N VAL A 66 -13.63 -4.09 -22.23
CA VAL A 66 -13.65 -5.37 -22.96
C VAL A 66 -12.28 -5.70 -23.54
N LEU A 67 -11.62 -4.73 -24.16
CA LEU A 67 -10.26 -4.92 -24.69
C LEU A 67 -9.28 -5.29 -23.57
N TYR A 68 -9.32 -4.59 -22.44
CA TYR A 68 -8.48 -4.90 -21.30
C TYR A 68 -8.69 -6.33 -20.78
N VAL A 69 -9.95 -6.74 -20.62
CA VAL A 69 -10.31 -8.09 -20.17
C VAL A 69 -9.78 -9.15 -21.15
N GLN A 70 -9.88 -8.89 -22.46
CA GLN A 70 -9.38 -9.80 -23.50
C GLN A 70 -7.85 -9.88 -23.54
N GLU A 71 -7.17 -8.73 -23.49
CA GLU A 71 -5.71 -8.63 -23.51
C GLU A 71 -5.06 -9.30 -22.29
N HIS A 72 -5.76 -9.29 -21.14
CA HIS A 72 -5.29 -9.91 -19.91
C HIS A 72 -5.80 -11.34 -19.68
N GLY A 73 -6.56 -11.89 -20.63
CA GLY A 73 -7.06 -13.27 -20.56
C GLY A 73 -8.08 -13.52 -19.45
N TYR A 74 -8.79 -12.47 -19.01
CA TYR A 74 -9.91 -12.61 -18.05
C TYR A 74 -11.19 -13.02 -18.77
N ASP A 75 -11.17 -14.21 -19.37
CA ASP A 75 -12.23 -14.73 -20.21
C ASP A 75 -13.48 -15.20 -19.43
N SER A 76 -13.44 -15.18 -18.11
CA SER A 76 -14.59 -15.42 -17.23
C SER A 76 -14.61 -14.45 -16.05
N TYR A 77 -15.81 -14.29 -15.46
CA TYR A 77 -15.97 -13.45 -14.26
C TYR A 77 -15.17 -14.00 -13.07
N GLU A 78 -15.08 -15.31 -12.96
CA GLU A 78 -14.33 -16.00 -11.91
C GLU A 78 -12.84 -15.66 -12.01
N LYS A 79 -12.25 -15.70 -13.21
CA LYS A 79 -10.83 -15.33 -13.41
C LYS A 79 -10.56 -13.87 -13.10
N LEU A 80 -11.47 -12.96 -13.47
CA LEU A 80 -11.34 -11.55 -13.11
C LEU A 80 -11.39 -11.37 -11.60
N TYR A 81 -12.32 -12.08 -10.92
CA TYR A 81 -12.45 -12.00 -9.47
C TYR A 81 -11.23 -12.56 -8.74
N GLU A 82 -10.69 -13.69 -9.19
CA GLU A 82 -9.44 -14.26 -8.68
C GLU A 82 -8.24 -13.30 -8.84
N ALA A 83 -8.18 -12.60 -9.97
CA ALA A 83 -7.15 -11.59 -10.21
C ALA A 83 -7.29 -10.40 -9.24
N VAL A 84 -8.52 -9.92 -8.99
CA VAL A 84 -8.80 -8.88 -7.99
C VAL A 84 -8.32 -9.32 -6.61
N GLU A 85 -8.71 -10.51 -6.16
CA GLU A 85 -8.28 -11.04 -4.85
C GLU A 85 -6.76 -11.22 -4.75
N SER A 86 -6.12 -11.65 -5.84
CA SER A 86 -4.66 -11.81 -5.89
C SER A 86 -3.94 -10.46 -5.70
N ILE A 87 -4.41 -9.42 -6.41
CA ILE A 87 -3.83 -8.08 -6.32
C ILE A 87 -4.10 -7.46 -4.95
N ASP A 88 -5.30 -7.63 -4.38
CA ASP A 88 -5.62 -7.18 -3.02
C ASP A 88 -4.69 -7.80 -1.98
N ARG A 89 -4.44 -9.11 -2.08
CA ARG A 89 -3.49 -9.80 -1.20
C ARG A 89 -2.06 -9.27 -1.36
N LYS A 90 -1.58 -9.09 -2.58
CA LYS A 90 -0.24 -8.53 -2.88
C LYS A 90 -0.11 -7.11 -2.30
N MET A 91 -1.13 -6.27 -2.47
CA MET A 91 -1.16 -4.91 -1.92
C MET A 91 -1.13 -4.92 -0.38
N ALA A 92 -1.91 -5.79 0.26
CA ALA A 92 -1.95 -5.92 1.72
C ALA A 92 -0.61 -6.38 2.29
N MET A 93 0.04 -7.35 1.63
CA MET A 93 1.39 -7.82 1.99
C MET A 93 2.43 -6.70 1.84
N ALA A 94 2.46 -6.02 0.71
CA ALA A 94 3.39 -4.92 0.47
C ALA A 94 3.22 -3.79 1.51
N ARG A 95 1.98 -3.46 1.89
CA ARG A 95 1.69 -2.50 2.95
C ARG A 95 2.20 -2.95 4.32
N SER A 96 2.00 -4.23 4.64
CA SER A 96 2.49 -4.82 5.90
C SER A 96 4.02 -4.76 5.99
N ASP A 97 4.71 -5.10 4.91
CA ASP A 97 6.17 -5.09 4.82
C ASP A 97 6.76 -3.68 4.95
N ALA A 98 6.11 -2.69 4.32
CA ALA A 98 6.50 -1.29 4.47
C ALA A 98 6.37 -0.83 5.94
N LYS A 99 5.24 -1.13 6.60
CA LYS A 99 5.02 -0.82 8.01
C LYS A 99 6.02 -1.51 8.94
N LEU A 100 6.32 -2.78 8.68
CA LEU A 100 7.31 -3.51 9.48
C LEU A 100 8.70 -2.85 9.39
N THR A 101 9.06 -2.36 8.21
CA THR A 101 10.32 -1.64 8.01
C THR A 101 10.34 -0.31 8.75
N GLU A 102 9.22 0.41 8.81
CA GLU A 102 9.10 1.63 9.62
C GLU A 102 9.29 1.38 11.12
N VAL A 103 8.71 0.29 11.63
CA VAL A 103 8.89 -0.10 13.05
C VAL A 103 10.35 -0.38 13.34
N LYS A 104 11.05 -1.12 12.46
CA LYS A 104 12.49 -1.37 12.60
C LYS A 104 13.30 -0.07 12.56
N LEU A 105 13.00 0.83 11.63
CA LEU A 105 13.67 2.13 11.51
C LEU A 105 13.47 2.98 12.77
N LYS A 106 12.26 3.00 13.33
CA LYS A 106 11.97 3.68 14.59
C LYS A 106 12.83 3.12 15.73
N LYS A 107 12.90 1.81 15.86
CA LYS A 107 13.73 1.15 16.88
C LYS A 107 15.21 1.51 16.76
N VAL A 108 15.77 1.46 15.55
CA VAL A 108 17.18 1.85 15.32
C VAL A 108 17.42 3.33 15.63
N ASN A 109 16.48 4.22 15.32
CA ASN A 109 16.59 5.64 15.69
C ASN A 109 16.59 5.83 17.22
N GLU A 110 15.77 5.11 17.97
CA GLU A 110 15.76 5.13 19.43
C GLU A 110 17.10 4.63 20.00
N GLN A 111 17.64 3.53 19.44
CA GLN A 111 18.95 3.00 19.83
C GLN A 111 20.09 4.01 19.58
N ILE A 112 20.11 4.67 18.41
CA ILE A 112 21.08 5.72 18.09
C ILE A 112 20.97 6.87 19.09
N HIS A 113 19.76 7.32 19.41
CA HIS A 113 19.50 8.39 20.34
C HIS A 113 20.05 8.06 21.74
N HIS A 114 19.64 6.93 22.30
CA HIS A 114 20.06 6.55 23.65
C HIS A 114 21.54 6.18 23.75
N LEU A 115 22.12 5.58 22.71
CA LEU A 115 23.54 5.31 22.67
C LEU A 115 24.35 6.61 22.59
N GLY A 116 23.86 7.61 21.85
CA GLY A 116 24.45 8.96 21.82
C GLY A 116 24.41 9.64 23.19
N GLN A 117 23.25 9.60 23.87
CA GLN A 117 23.11 10.14 25.23
C GLN A 117 24.05 9.43 26.21
N TYR A 118 24.12 8.10 26.17
CA TYR A 118 24.99 7.31 27.02
C TYR A 118 26.47 7.75 26.89
N PHE A 119 26.96 7.87 25.67
CA PHE A 119 28.38 8.27 25.47
C PHE A 119 28.65 9.72 25.83
N SER A 120 27.74 10.65 25.55
CA SER A 120 27.91 12.07 25.85
C SER A 120 27.89 12.38 27.35
N THR A 121 27.17 11.59 28.15
CA THR A 121 27.01 11.82 29.59
C THR A 121 27.84 10.87 30.48
N LYS A 122 28.56 9.92 29.86
CA LYS A 122 29.35 8.90 30.55
C LYS A 122 30.45 9.49 31.45
N SER A 123 31.11 10.57 31.01
CA SER A 123 32.14 11.24 31.80
C SER A 123 31.57 11.83 33.08
N VAL A 124 30.50 12.61 32.97
CA VAL A 124 29.81 13.23 34.12
C VAL A 124 29.32 12.17 35.13
N TYR A 125 28.79 11.07 34.62
CA TYR A 125 28.35 9.96 35.50
C TYR A 125 29.54 9.28 36.19
N SER A 126 30.70 9.14 35.53
CA SER A 126 31.94 8.62 36.14
C SER A 126 32.45 9.54 37.25
N GLU A 127 32.37 10.86 37.07
CA GLU A 127 32.68 11.85 38.09
C GLU A 127 31.73 11.83 39.26
N PHE A 128 30.39 11.65 38.98
CA PHE A 128 29.39 11.46 40.03
C PHE A 128 29.67 10.25 40.92
N LEU A 129 30.14 9.15 40.36
CA LEU A 129 30.47 7.95 41.15
C LEU A 129 31.68 8.22 42.09
N LYS A 130 32.61 9.09 41.72
CA LYS A 130 33.82 9.45 42.47
C LYS A 130 33.62 10.66 43.37
N ALA A 131 32.53 11.41 43.23
CA ALA A 131 32.27 12.64 43.96
C ALA A 131 32.19 12.41 45.47
N PRO A 132 32.87 13.21 46.31
CA PRO A 132 32.83 13.08 47.78
C PRO A 132 31.43 13.44 48.32
N ASN A 133 30.72 14.37 47.69
CA ASN A 133 29.33 14.71 48.02
C ASN A 133 28.40 14.44 46.84
N LYS A 134 27.89 13.23 46.76
CA LYS A 134 26.99 12.78 45.68
C LYS A 134 25.70 13.58 45.59
N LYS A 135 25.20 14.06 46.75
CA LYS A 135 23.92 14.83 46.76
C LYS A 135 24.06 16.18 46.08
N ILE A 136 25.11 16.91 46.40
CA ILE A 136 25.38 18.22 45.78
C ILE A 136 25.71 18.03 44.31
N PHE A 137 26.59 17.07 43.95
CA PHE A 137 26.93 16.79 42.57
C PHE A 137 25.71 16.42 41.72
N ARG A 138 24.82 15.58 42.23
CA ARG A 138 23.57 15.22 41.53
C ARG A 138 22.62 16.41 41.34
N GLN A 139 22.59 17.35 42.27
CA GLN A 139 21.81 18.60 42.12
C GLN A 139 22.35 19.48 41.01
N THR A 140 23.68 19.59 40.91
CA THR A 140 24.35 20.45 39.95
C THR A 140 24.30 19.87 38.51
N HIS A 141 24.33 18.53 38.38
CA HIS A 141 24.36 17.80 37.11
C HIS A 141 23.14 16.90 36.93
N PHE A 142 22.00 17.39 37.38
CA PHE A 142 20.77 16.57 37.41
C PHE A 142 20.39 16.05 36.03
N ASP A 143 20.41 16.90 35.01
CA ASP A 143 19.96 16.56 33.64
C ASP A 143 20.89 15.53 32.98
N GLU A 144 22.21 15.70 33.15
CA GLU A 144 23.18 14.76 32.58
C GLU A 144 23.12 13.39 33.24
N ILE A 145 22.97 13.33 34.55
CA ILE A 145 22.84 12.09 35.29
C ILE A 145 21.52 11.39 34.95
N ALA A 146 20.42 12.14 34.87
CA ALA A 146 19.12 11.59 34.49
C ALA A 146 19.16 11.00 33.06
N LYS A 147 19.72 11.74 32.10
CA LYS A 147 19.91 11.25 30.72
C LYS A 147 20.77 9.99 30.64
N TYR A 148 21.84 9.91 31.45
CA TYR A 148 22.67 8.70 31.49
C TYR A 148 21.89 7.51 32.04
N GLU A 149 21.18 7.69 33.17
CA GLU A 149 20.42 6.63 33.82
C GLU A 149 19.31 6.10 32.90
N GLU A 150 18.57 7.00 32.21
CA GLU A 150 17.57 6.66 31.22
C GLU A 150 18.17 5.88 30.03
N ALA A 151 19.22 6.42 29.42
CA ALA A 151 19.89 5.79 28.31
C ALA A 151 20.45 4.40 28.66
N ARG A 152 21.05 4.27 29.86
CA ARG A 152 21.54 2.99 30.34
C ARG A 152 20.42 1.98 30.56
N GLN A 153 19.29 2.41 31.09
CA GLN A 153 18.12 1.53 31.29
C GLN A 153 17.56 1.04 29.96
N PHE A 154 17.43 1.93 28.98
CA PHE A 154 17.00 1.60 27.63
C PHE A 154 17.94 0.58 26.96
N LEU A 155 19.26 0.87 26.98
CA LEU A 155 20.27 0.03 26.36
C LEU A 155 20.37 -1.36 27.01
N LYS A 156 20.21 -1.46 28.33
CA LYS A 156 20.17 -2.77 29.03
C LYS A 156 18.97 -3.61 28.62
N ARG A 157 17.83 -2.99 28.39
CA ARG A 157 16.64 -3.69 27.92
C ARG A 157 16.82 -4.23 26.50
N ASP A 158 17.40 -3.40 25.60
CA ASP A 158 17.58 -3.75 24.20
C ASP A 158 18.81 -4.65 23.94
N PHE A 159 19.84 -4.53 24.80
CA PHE A 159 21.08 -5.28 24.72
C PHE A 159 21.41 -5.93 26.09
N PRO A 160 20.76 -7.05 26.44
CA PRO A 160 20.92 -7.69 27.75
C PRO A 160 22.37 -8.13 28.05
N ASP A 161 23.12 -8.51 27.00
CA ASP A 161 24.51 -8.93 27.09
C ASP A 161 25.51 -7.79 27.30
N GLU A 162 25.03 -6.53 27.45
CA GLU A 162 25.83 -5.33 27.59
C GLU A 162 26.84 -5.07 26.42
N LYS A 163 26.68 -5.79 25.31
CA LYS A 163 27.45 -5.58 24.06
C LYS A 163 26.71 -4.60 23.17
N PHE A 164 27.08 -3.33 23.31
CA PHE A 164 26.46 -2.29 22.49
C PHE A 164 27.05 -2.27 21.08
N PRO A 165 26.21 -2.15 20.03
CA PRO A 165 26.71 -1.97 18.68
C PRO A 165 27.44 -0.63 18.55
N SER A 166 28.30 -0.51 17.53
CA SER A 166 28.95 0.77 17.30
C SER A 166 27.95 1.79 16.70
N MET A 167 28.16 3.08 16.97
CA MET A 167 27.37 4.16 16.34
C MET A 167 27.46 4.14 14.81
N LYS A 168 28.59 3.66 14.29
CA LYS A 168 28.80 3.53 12.83
C LYS A 168 27.89 2.44 12.27
N ASP A 169 27.79 1.31 12.93
CA ASP A 169 26.98 0.16 12.48
C ASP A 169 25.49 0.51 12.53
N LEU A 170 25.02 1.15 13.63
CA LEU A 170 23.62 1.59 13.73
C LEU A 170 23.27 2.65 12.67
N ARG A 171 24.18 3.55 12.33
CA ARG A 171 23.95 4.52 11.24
C ARG A 171 23.90 3.83 9.88
N ALA A 172 24.75 2.84 9.64
CA ALA A 172 24.73 2.06 8.41
C ALA A 172 23.44 1.26 8.29
N GLU A 173 22.98 0.64 9.39
CA GLU A 173 21.70 -0.07 9.45
C GLU A 173 20.52 0.89 9.19
N LYS A 174 20.53 2.07 9.80
CA LYS A 174 19.52 3.11 9.53
C LYS A 174 19.44 3.47 8.05
N GLU A 175 20.58 3.72 7.39
CA GLU A 175 20.61 4.04 5.96
C GLU A 175 20.05 2.89 5.10
N LEU A 176 20.42 1.64 5.43
CA LEU A 176 19.89 0.48 4.74
C LEU A 176 18.35 0.37 4.91
N LEU A 177 17.86 0.58 6.14
CA LEU A 177 16.42 0.56 6.42
C LEU A 177 15.67 1.68 5.71
N ILE A 178 16.27 2.88 5.55
CA ILE A 178 15.66 3.97 4.77
C ILE A 178 15.49 3.54 3.31
N ARG A 179 16.53 3.02 2.67
CA ARG A 179 16.47 2.54 1.28
C ARG A 179 15.47 1.40 1.12
N THR A 180 15.46 0.46 2.06
CA THR A 180 14.52 -0.65 2.06
C THR A 180 13.08 -0.17 2.21
N LYS A 181 12.84 0.80 3.10
CA LYS A 181 11.52 1.42 3.28
C LYS A 181 11.03 2.05 1.97
N ASP A 182 11.87 2.83 1.31
CA ASP A 182 11.51 3.53 0.08
C ASP A 182 11.17 2.54 -1.05
N ALA A 183 11.97 1.48 -1.22
CA ALA A 183 11.68 0.41 -2.18
C ALA A 183 10.38 -0.34 -1.88
N ARG A 184 10.06 -0.59 -0.59
CA ARG A 184 8.80 -1.25 -0.19
C ARG A 184 7.60 -0.35 -0.39
N TYR A 185 7.74 0.96 -0.18
CA TYR A 185 6.68 1.92 -0.51
C TYR A 185 6.43 2.03 -2.00
N GLU A 186 7.46 2.00 -2.86
CA GLU A 186 7.28 1.92 -4.32
C GLU A 186 6.48 0.68 -4.71
N THR A 187 6.82 -0.49 -4.14
CA THR A 187 6.07 -1.74 -4.35
C THR A 187 4.61 -1.64 -3.91
N TYR A 188 4.37 -1.04 -2.73
CA TYR A 188 3.00 -0.80 -2.26
C TYR A 188 2.22 0.14 -3.19
N HIS A 189 2.84 1.23 -3.65
CA HIS A 189 2.20 2.17 -4.58
C HIS A 189 1.86 1.51 -5.92
N TYR A 190 2.77 0.68 -6.44
CA TYR A 190 2.52 -0.11 -7.63
C TYR A 190 1.27 -0.98 -7.50
N PHE A 191 1.18 -1.80 -6.45
CA PHE A 191 0.01 -2.65 -6.24
C PHE A 191 -1.26 -1.85 -5.93
N LYS A 192 -1.15 -0.71 -5.25
CA LYS A 192 -2.29 0.18 -5.00
C LYS A 192 -2.87 0.75 -6.30
N GLU A 193 -2.01 1.18 -7.23
CA GLU A 193 -2.47 1.67 -8.54
C GLU A 193 -3.10 0.53 -9.35
N ARG A 194 -2.46 -0.63 -9.36
CA ARG A 194 -2.96 -1.83 -10.03
C ARG A 194 -4.31 -2.29 -9.46
N ASN A 195 -4.46 -2.24 -8.16
CA ASN A 195 -5.73 -2.57 -7.51
C ASN A 195 -6.84 -1.60 -7.89
N ALA A 196 -6.58 -0.30 -7.88
CA ALA A 196 -7.57 0.70 -8.30
C ALA A 196 -8.00 0.50 -9.76
N GLU A 197 -7.10 0.07 -10.62
CA GLU A 197 -7.37 -0.25 -12.01
C GLU A 197 -8.30 -1.47 -12.16
N ILE A 198 -7.92 -2.59 -11.56
CA ILE A 198 -8.70 -3.84 -11.69
C ILE A 198 -10.07 -3.73 -11.02
N GLN A 199 -10.19 -2.97 -9.93
CA GLN A 199 -11.49 -2.65 -9.31
C GLN A 199 -12.37 -1.83 -10.25
N THR A 200 -11.78 -0.90 -11.01
CA THR A 200 -12.51 -0.14 -12.06
C THR A 200 -12.99 -1.08 -13.17
N ILE A 201 -12.17 -2.04 -13.59
CA ILE A 201 -12.54 -3.06 -14.57
C ILE A 201 -13.71 -3.89 -14.07
N LEU A 202 -13.63 -4.42 -12.85
CA LEU A 202 -14.68 -5.23 -12.26
C LEU A 202 -16.02 -4.47 -12.21
N ALA A 203 -16.00 -3.23 -11.71
CA ALA A 203 -17.20 -2.39 -11.64
C ALA A 203 -17.79 -2.08 -13.04
N ASN A 204 -16.94 -1.89 -14.05
CA ASN A 204 -17.40 -1.68 -15.41
C ASN A 204 -18.01 -2.97 -16.02
N VAL A 205 -17.41 -4.12 -15.74
CA VAL A 205 -17.93 -5.43 -16.15
C VAL A 205 -19.31 -5.68 -15.53
N ASP A 206 -19.47 -5.43 -14.23
CA ASP A 206 -20.76 -5.50 -13.54
C ASP A 206 -21.82 -4.61 -14.19
N SER A 207 -21.45 -3.35 -14.48
CA SER A 207 -22.34 -2.39 -15.15
C SER A 207 -22.76 -2.87 -16.56
N ILE A 208 -21.85 -3.48 -17.32
CA ILE A 208 -22.14 -4.04 -18.65
C ILE A 208 -23.17 -5.18 -18.54
N PHE A 209 -22.96 -6.10 -17.58
CA PHE A 209 -23.88 -7.21 -17.36
C PHE A 209 -25.26 -6.76 -16.88
N GLU A 210 -25.33 -5.78 -16.00
CA GLU A 210 -26.61 -5.22 -15.55
C GLU A 210 -27.39 -4.58 -16.71
N THR A 211 -26.70 -3.78 -17.54
CA THR A 211 -27.30 -3.14 -18.73
C THR A 211 -27.85 -4.20 -19.68
N ALA A 212 -27.09 -5.25 -19.96
CA ALA A 212 -27.53 -6.36 -20.82
C ALA A 212 -28.77 -7.09 -20.27
N LYS A 213 -28.84 -7.31 -18.96
CA LYS A 213 -30.02 -7.92 -18.30
C LYS A 213 -31.27 -7.06 -18.42
N VAL A 214 -31.15 -5.73 -18.31
CA VAL A 214 -32.26 -4.79 -18.45
C VAL A 214 -32.79 -4.82 -19.90
N GLU A 215 -31.89 -4.73 -20.89
CA GLU A 215 -32.26 -4.77 -22.30
C GLU A 215 -32.97 -6.10 -22.69
N GLN A 216 -32.49 -7.21 -22.18
CA GLN A 216 -33.16 -8.52 -22.38
C GLN A 216 -34.57 -8.55 -21.79
N ARG A 217 -34.81 -7.96 -20.62
CA ARG A 217 -36.13 -7.88 -19.99
C ARG A 217 -37.07 -6.98 -20.78
N GLU A 218 -36.63 -5.90 -21.35
CA GLU A 218 -37.42 -4.99 -22.16
C GLU A 218 -37.78 -5.59 -23.53
N GLN A 219 -36.94 -6.47 -24.09
CA GLN A 219 -37.19 -7.18 -25.34
C GLN A 219 -38.11 -8.38 -25.22
N GLN A 220 -38.36 -8.86 -23.98
CA GLN A 220 -39.34 -9.93 -23.80
C GLN A 220 -40.77 -9.42 -24.07
N PRO A 221 -41.53 -10.01 -25.06
CA PRO A 221 -42.85 -9.53 -25.36
C PRO A 221 -43.75 -9.74 -24.13
N ARG A 222 -44.32 -8.64 -23.63
CA ARG A 222 -45.35 -8.71 -22.57
C ARG A 222 -46.42 -9.70 -23.01
N ALA A 223 -46.51 -10.84 -22.34
CA ALA A 223 -47.55 -11.81 -22.60
C ALA A 223 -48.91 -11.11 -22.50
N LYS A 224 -49.62 -11.00 -23.64
CA LYS A 224 -50.98 -10.46 -23.69
C LYS A 224 -51.79 -11.25 -22.70
N LYS A 225 -52.28 -10.64 -21.62
CA LYS A 225 -53.34 -11.23 -20.76
C LYS A 225 -54.53 -11.52 -21.69
N ARG A 226 -54.77 -12.79 -21.98
CA ARG A 226 -56.04 -13.25 -22.58
C ARG A 226 -57.11 -12.93 -21.55
N ASN A 227 -57.89 -11.88 -21.81
CA ASN A 227 -59.17 -11.71 -21.13
C ASN A 227 -60.07 -12.89 -21.56
N TYR A 228 -60.26 -13.83 -20.66
CA TYR A 228 -61.36 -14.76 -20.76
C TYR A 228 -62.61 -13.99 -20.41
N ASP A 229 -63.29 -13.52 -21.47
CA ASP A 229 -64.68 -13.04 -21.36
C ASP A 229 -65.56 -14.26 -21.17
N MET A 230 -65.97 -14.51 -19.97
CA MET A 230 -67.04 -15.51 -19.66
C MET A 230 -68.33 -14.75 -19.73
N SER A 231 -68.92 -14.70 -20.92
CA SER A 231 -70.38 -14.44 -21.10
C SER A 231 -71.15 -15.72 -20.93
N LEU A 232 -71.99 -15.76 -19.91
CA LEU A 232 -73.17 -16.62 -19.79
C LEU A 232 -74.29 -15.96 -20.50
#